data_fdcfe2b4d1447f7f38e3ac515867e510
#
_entry.id   fdcfe2b4d1447f7f38e3ac515867e510
#
_cell.length_a   1.000
_cell.length_b   1.000
_cell.length_c   1.000
_cell.angle_alpha   90.00
_cell.angle_beta   90.00
_cell.angle_gamma   90.00
#
_symmetry.space_group_name_H-M   'P 1'
#
loop_
_entity.id
_entity.type
_entity.pdbx_description
1 polymer ?
#
loop_
_entity_poly.entity_id
_entity_poly.type
_entity_poly.pdbx_seq_one_letter_code
_entity_poly.pdbx_strand_id
1 'polypeptide(L)'
;MKTRALNHSTYQHQYHIVWGTKYRRKFLKEYVKPELLAIFGRVMKKYPELQLVSINTDNDHIHIQIEIPPDISVAAAVQQLKSMSSAHLKKKFKFIKTMYLDGGIWSVGYFSSTIGLNEDQIKKYIAWQGQKDMPQVSTLGF
;
A
#
# COMPACT_ATOMS: atom_id res chain seq x y z
N MET A 1 5.24 -20.93 -8.36
CA MET A 1 5.69 -19.54 -8.49
C MET A 1 6.51 -19.38 -9.76
N LYS A 2 6.35 -18.23 -10.39
CA LYS A 2 7.13 -17.93 -11.58
C LYS A 2 8.54 -17.50 -11.22
N THR A 3 9.51 -17.94 -12.02
CA THR A 3 10.87 -17.43 -12.00
C THR A 3 11.00 -16.40 -13.10
N ARG A 4 11.66 -15.30 -12.83
CA ARG A 4 11.91 -14.25 -13.83
C ARG A 4 13.39 -14.06 -14.02
N ALA A 5 13.77 -13.63 -15.20
CA ALA A 5 15.15 -13.35 -15.53
C ALA A 5 15.39 -11.85 -15.64
N LEU A 6 16.49 -11.37 -15.06
CA LEU A 6 16.96 -10.00 -15.21
C LEU A 6 18.44 -10.07 -15.57
N ASN A 7 18.80 -9.59 -16.79
CA ASN A 7 20.11 -9.76 -17.34
C ASN A 7 20.47 -11.25 -17.42
N HIS A 8 21.53 -11.69 -16.76
CA HIS A 8 21.93 -13.11 -16.70
C HIS A 8 21.56 -13.78 -15.39
N SER A 9 20.75 -13.11 -14.58
CA SER A 9 20.32 -13.63 -13.29
C SER A 9 18.86 -14.06 -13.34
N THR A 10 18.52 -15.12 -12.63
CA THR A 10 17.13 -15.49 -12.38
C THR A 10 16.80 -15.16 -10.96
N TYR A 11 15.55 -14.73 -10.72
CA TYR A 11 15.11 -14.39 -9.39
C TYR A 11 13.63 -14.73 -9.21
N GLN A 12 13.25 -14.88 -7.94
CA GLN A 12 11.88 -15.16 -7.55
C GLN A 12 11.62 -14.41 -6.23
N HIS A 13 11.45 -13.09 -6.35
CA HIS A 13 11.30 -12.21 -5.20
C HIS A 13 9.86 -11.75 -5.09
N GLN A 14 9.07 -12.48 -4.32
CA GLN A 14 7.70 -12.11 -4.02
C GLN A 14 7.58 -11.64 -2.58
N TYR A 15 6.83 -10.57 -2.39
CA TYR A 15 6.59 -9.97 -1.09
C TYR A 15 5.11 -9.84 -0.84
N HIS A 16 4.72 -10.12 0.38
CA HIS A 16 3.39 -9.78 0.90
C HIS A 16 3.54 -8.47 1.66
N ILE A 17 2.80 -7.45 1.25
CA ILE A 17 2.94 -6.11 1.81
C ILE A 17 1.57 -5.61 2.24
N VAL A 18 1.51 -5.03 3.45
CA VAL A 18 0.28 -4.52 4.04
C VAL A 18 0.50 -3.09 4.50
N TRP A 19 -0.45 -2.21 4.19
CA TRP A 19 -0.50 -0.90 4.83
C TRP A 19 -1.94 -0.42 4.95
N GLY A 20 -2.15 0.48 5.89
CA GLY A 20 -3.47 1.01 6.19
C GLY A 20 -3.71 2.41 5.66
N THR A 21 -4.96 2.80 5.68
CA THR A 21 -5.37 4.18 5.46
C THR A 21 -4.95 5.04 6.66
N LYS A 22 -4.62 6.31 6.40
CA LYS A 22 -4.25 7.23 7.46
C LYS A 22 -5.43 7.44 8.42
N TYR A 23 -5.16 7.34 9.69
CA TYR A 23 -6.15 7.38 10.77
C TYR A 23 -7.18 6.27 10.67
N ARG A 24 -6.90 5.20 9.93
CA ARG A 24 -7.80 4.07 9.68
C ARG A 24 -9.17 4.49 9.13
N ARG A 25 -9.21 5.57 8.37
CA ARG A 25 -10.45 6.04 7.76
C ARG A 25 -10.89 5.09 6.66
N LYS A 26 -12.19 4.82 6.63
CA LYS A 26 -12.76 3.76 5.80
C LYS A 26 -13.18 4.27 4.42
N PHE A 27 -12.22 4.76 3.65
CA PHE A 27 -12.53 5.31 2.33
C PHE A 27 -12.45 4.30 1.19
N LEU A 28 -11.92 3.10 1.44
CA LEU A 28 -11.80 2.09 0.39
C LEU A 28 -13.14 1.40 0.13
N LYS A 29 -14.08 2.17 -0.39
CA LYS A 29 -15.40 1.70 -0.78
C LYS A 29 -15.31 0.86 -2.05
N GLU A 30 -16.33 0.06 -2.34
CA GLU A 30 -16.33 -0.79 -3.53
C GLU A 30 -16.11 0.01 -4.81
N TYR A 31 -16.65 1.21 -4.92
CA TYR A 31 -16.46 2.04 -6.11
C TYR A 31 -15.11 2.74 -6.18
N VAL A 32 -14.33 2.72 -5.10
CA VAL A 32 -12.96 3.27 -5.09
C VAL A 32 -11.96 2.22 -5.58
N LYS A 33 -12.19 0.96 -5.29
CA LYS A 33 -11.26 -0.14 -5.60
C LYS A 33 -10.85 -0.21 -7.08
N PRO A 34 -11.76 -0.06 -8.06
CA PRO A 34 -11.35 -0.08 -9.47
C PRO A 34 -10.35 1.02 -9.82
N GLU A 35 -10.48 2.20 -9.23
CA GLU A 35 -9.54 3.29 -9.45
C GLU A 35 -8.19 3.03 -8.81
N LEU A 36 -8.19 2.37 -7.66
CA LEU A 36 -6.94 1.92 -7.02
C LEU A 36 -6.21 0.92 -7.91
N LEU A 37 -6.92 -0.06 -8.46
CA LEU A 37 -6.34 -1.03 -9.38
C LEU A 37 -5.79 -0.37 -10.65
N ALA A 38 -6.54 0.61 -11.18
CA ALA A 38 -6.13 1.33 -12.40
C ALA A 38 -4.81 2.08 -12.17
N ILE A 39 -4.69 2.78 -11.04
CA ILE A 39 -3.46 3.54 -10.76
C ILE A 39 -2.28 2.61 -10.46
N PHE A 40 -2.51 1.49 -9.78
CA PHE A 40 -1.45 0.49 -9.59
C PHE A 40 -0.98 -0.08 -10.93
N GLY A 41 -1.91 -0.27 -11.89
CA GLY A 41 -1.56 -0.68 -13.25
C GLY A 41 -0.65 0.34 -13.95
N ARG A 42 -0.86 1.64 -13.72
CA ARG A 42 0.02 2.68 -14.27
C ARG A 42 1.41 2.63 -13.64
N VAL A 43 1.49 2.33 -12.34
CA VAL A 43 2.80 2.13 -11.69
C VAL A 43 3.54 0.97 -12.33
N MET A 44 2.85 -0.14 -12.61
CA MET A 44 3.46 -1.29 -13.27
C MET A 44 3.92 -0.97 -14.69
N LYS A 45 3.22 -0.08 -15.40
CA LYS A 45 3.68 0.38 -16.72
C LYS A 45 4.93 1.24 -16.63
N LYS A 46 5.03 2.09 -15.62
CA LYS A 46 6.20 2.93 -15.39
C LYS A 46 7.39 2.09 -14.94
N TYR A 47 7.16 1.04 -14.20
CA TYR A 47 8.18 0.13 -13.69
C TYR A 47 7.82 -1.30 -14.11
N PRO A 48 8.09 -1.68 -15.37
CA PRO A 48 7.61 -2.98 -15.90
C PRO A 48 8.20 -4.20 -15.19
N GLU A 49 9.29 -4.01 -14.46
CA GLU A 49 9.94 -5.09 -13.70
C GLU A 49 9.16 -5.44 -12.43
N LEU A 50 8.31 -4.52 -11.95
CA LEU A 50 7.38 -4.82 -10.87
C LEU A 50 6.19 -5.59 -11.42
N GLN A 51 5.72 -6.59 -10.68
CA GLN A 51 4.54 -7.32 -11.09
C GLN A 51 3.62 -7.56 -9.91
N LEU A 52 2.45 -6.97 -9.96
CA LEU A 52 1.41 -7.21 -8.95
C LEU A 52 0.80 -8.58 -9.21
N VAL A 53 0.92 -9.47 -8.24
CA VAL A 53 0.39 -10.83 -8.33
C VAL A 53 -1.05 -10.88 -7.84
N SER A 54 -1.32 -10.22 -6.73
CA SER A 54 -2.68 -10.17 -6.16
C SER A 54 -2.85 -8.93 -5.30
N ILE A 55 -4.09 -8.52 -5.13
CA ILE A 55 -4.45 -7.44 -4.22
C ILE A 55 -5.75 -7.80 -3.52
N ASN A 56 -5.74 -7.63 -2.20
CA ASN A 56 -6.91 -7.76 -1.36
C ASN A 56 -7.08 -6.44 -0.62
N THR A 57 -8.31 -5.94 -0.59
CA THR A 57 -8.61 -4.68 0.09
C THR A 57 -9.71 -4.90 1.11
N ASP A 58 -9.54 -4.28 2.25
CA ASP A 58 -10.63 -4.00 3.17
C ASP A 58 -10.91 -2.50 3.09
N ASN A 59 -11.87 -2.01 3.87
CA ASN A 59 -12.22 -0.59 3.80
C ASN A 59 -11.15 0.35 4.35
N ASP A 60 -10.22 -0.14 5.18
CA ASP A 60 -9.19 0.67 5.83
C ASP A 60 -7.75 0.16 5.64
N HIS A 61 -7.53 -0.85 4.79
CA HIS A 61 -6.19 -1.34 4.51
C HIS A 61 -6.15 -2.14 3.23
N ILE A 62 -4.93 -2.36 2.72
CA ILE A 62 -4.69 -3.23 1.58
C ILE A 62 -3.62 -4.26 1.92
N HIS A 63 -3.72 -5.40 1.27
CA HIS A 63 -2.72 -6.46 1.29
C HIS A 63 -2.42 -6.84 -0.15
N ILE A 64 -1.18 -6.64 -0.56
CA ILE A 64 -0.74 -6.97 -1.92
C ILE A 64 0.30 -8.07 -1.89
N GLN A 65 0.33 -8.85 -2.96
CA GLN A 65 1.44 -9.73 -3.28
C GLN A 65 2.08 -9.22 -4.55
N ILE A 66 3.37 -8.94 -4.51
CA ILE A 66 4.07 -8.27 -5.59
C ILE A 66 5.46 -8.86 -5.79
N GLU A 67 5.86 -9.05 -7.05
CA GLU A 67 7.23 -9.37 -7.42
C GLU A 67 8.02 -8.07 -7.57
N ILE A 68 9.16 -8.00 -6.88
CA ILE A 68 10.06 -6.85 -6.92
C ILE A 68 11.44 -7.37 -7.29
N PRO A 69 12.07 -6.86 -8.37
CA PRO A 69 13.39 -7.33 -8.76
C PRO A 69 14.45 -6.92 -7.74
N PRO A 70 15.62 -7.59 -7.73
CA PRO A 70 16.63 -7.33 -6.71
C PRO A 70 17.26 -5.94 -6.77
N ASP A 71 17.15 -5.23 -7.89
CA ASP A 71 17.69 -3.89 -8.04
C ASP A 71 16.73 -2.78 -7.61
N ILE A 72 15.51 -3.13 -7.19
CA ILE A 72 14.54 -2.17 -6.65
C ILE A 72 14.26 -2.53 -5.19
N SER A 73 14.36 -1.54 -4.31
CA SER A 73 14.03 -1.78 -2.89
C SER A 73 12.51 -1.89 -2.69
N VAL A 74 12.11 -2.66 -1.69
CA VAL A 74 10.70 -2.75 -1.29
C VAL A 74 10.18 -1.36 -0.93
N ALA A 75 10.97 -0.58 -0.19
CA ALA A 75 10.58 0.77 0.22
C ALA A 75 10.31 1.67 -0.98
N ALA A 76 11.16 1.62 -2.02
CA ALA A 76 10.96 2.42 -3.22
C ALA A 76 9.68 2.02 -3.97
N ALA A 77 9.43 0.72 -4.09
CA ALA A 77 8.22 0.21 -4.75
C ALA A 77 6.97 0.66 -3.99
N VAL A 78 6.95 0.51 -2.67
CA VAL A 78 5.81 0.94 -1.84
C VAL A 78 5.60 2.44 -1.94
N GLN A 79 6.67 3.23 -1.93
CA GLN A 79 6.57 4.67 -2.04
C GLN A 79 5.90 5.09 -3.35
N GLN A 80 6.24 4.45 -4.46
CA GLN A 80 5.62 4.74 -5.76
C GLN A 80 4.13 4.38 -5.73
N LEU A 81 3.79 3.21 -5.21
CA LEU A 81 2.39 2.79 -5.11
C LEU A 81 1.58 3.76 -4.25
N LYS A 82 2.12 4.14 -3.10
CA LYS A 82 1.43 5.06 -2.18
C LYS A 82 1.29 6.46 -2.75
N SER A 83 2.36 7.04 -3.26
CA SER A 83 2.33 8.44 -3.72
C SER A 83 1.44 8.61 -4.94
N MET A 84 1.54 7.71 -5.92
CA MET A 84 0.71 7.80 -7.12
C MET A 84 -0.75 7.52 -6.82
N SER A 85 -1.06 6.54 -5.97
CA SER A 85 -2.45 6.25 -5.61
C SER A 85 -3.06 7.35 -4.74
N SER A 86 -2.30 7.93 -3.83
CA SER A 86 -2.77 9.05 -3.01
C SER A 86 -3.17 10.23 -3.88
N ALA A 87 -2.31 10.64 -4.80
CA ALA A 87 -2.59 11.74 -5.71
C ALA A 87 -3.81 11.46 -6.60
N HIS A 88 -3.87 10.25 -7.16
CA HIS A 88 -4.94 9.86 -8.08
C HIS A 88 -6.30 9.79 -7.37
N LEU A 89 -6.35 9.14 -6.22
CA LEU A 89 -7.62 8.96 -5.49
C LEU A 89 -8.14 10.28 -4.94
N LYS A 90 -7.26 11.17 -4.47
CA LYS A 90 -7.68 12.51 -4.02
C LYS A 90 -8.23 13.34 -5.19
N LYS A 91 -7.64 13.20 -6.36
CA LYS A 91 -8.11 13.91 -7.56
C LYS A 91 -9.43 13.36 -8.05
N LYS A 92 -9.60 12.04 -8.02
CA LYS A 92 -10.77 11.37 -8.55
C LYS A 92 -11.99 11.47 -7.63
N PHE A 93 -11.77 11.41 -6.32
CA PHE A 93 -12.85 11.37 -5.34
C PHE A 93 -12.79 12.57 -4.39
N LYS A 94 -13.78 13.45 -4.51
CA LYS A 94 -13.85 14.65 -3.68
C LYS A 94 -13.94 14.33 -2.19
N PHE A 95 -14.66 13.25 -1.82
CA PHE A 95 -14.79 12.90 -0.41
C PHE A 95 -13.45 12.47 0.19
N ILE A 96 -12.56 11.85 -0.59
CA ILE A 96 -11.22 11.48 -0.12
C ILE A 96 -10.38 12.75 0.03
N LYS A 97 -10.45 13.66 -0.94
CA LYS A 97 -9.75 14.95 -0.85
C LYS A 97 -10.17 15.73 0.38
N THR A 98 -11.46 15.75 0.67
CA THR A 98 -12.00 16.46 1.85
C THR A 98 -11.57 15.78 3.15
N MET A 99 -11.48 14.46 3.14
CA MET A 99 -11.07 13.66 4.29
C MET A 99 -9.61 13.92 4.67
N TYR A 100 -8.75 14.18 3.68
CA TYR A 100 -7.31 14.40 3.84
C TYR A 100 -6.91 15.70 3.14
N LEU A 101 -7.23 16.82 3.76
CA LEU A 101 -6.94 18.14 3.15
C LEU A 101 -5.44 18.35 2.96
N ASP A 102 -4.65 17.89 3.93
CA ASP A 102 -3.20 18.02 3.88
C ASP A 102 -2.56 16.64 3.87
N GLY A 103 -1.57 16.44 2.99
CA GLY A 103 -0.78 15.22 2.97
C GLY A 103 -1.45 14.07 2.24
N GLY A 104 -0.90 12.88 2.47
CA GLY A 104 -1.34 11.66 1.81
C GLY A 104 -2.48 10.96 2.53
N ILE A 105 -3.00 9.94 1.87
CA ILE A 105 -4.15 9.17 2.36
C ILE A 105 -3.76 7.91 3.12
N TRP A 106 -2.50 7.52 3.05
CA TRP A 106 -2.01 6.28 3.66
C TRP A 106 -1.24 6.54 4.94
N SER A 107 -1.31 5.60 5.88
CA SER A 107 -0.46 5.62 7.07
C SER A 107 1.01 5.56 6.69
N VAL A 108 1.87 6.09 7.54
CA VAL A 108 3.32 6.00 7.35
C VAL A 108 3.76 4.55 7.60
N GLY A 109 4.60 4.04 6.70
CA GLY A 109 5.16 2.71 6.85
C GLY A 109 4.33 1.61 6.21
N TYR A 110 4.82 0.40 6.33
CA TYR A 110 4.19 -0.80 5.78
C TYR A 110 4.78 -2.01 6.50
N PHE A 111 4.10 -3.15 6.41
CA PHE A 111 4.64 -4.44 6.83
C PHE A 111 4.92 -5.26 5.59
N SER A 112 6.11 -5.87 5.50
CA SER A 112 6.45 -6.74 4.38
C SER A 112 6.97 -8.09 4.88
N SER A 113 6.66 -9.14 4.14
CA SER A 113 7.10 -10.49 4.43
C SER A 113 7.30 -11.25 3.13
N THR A 114 8.30 -12.12 3.10
CA THR A 114 8.50 -13.05 1.97
C THR A 114 7.65 -14.30 2.10
N ILE A 115 7.04 -14.51 3.26
CA ILE A 115 6.08 -15.59 3.50
C ILE A 115 4.69 -14.99 3.68
N GLY A 116 3.66 -15.80 3.44
CA GLY A 116 2.28 -15.36 3.55
C GLY A 116 1.93 -14.82 4.94
N LEU A 117 1.03 -13.86 4.97
CA LEU A 117 0.55 -13.25 6.20
C LEU A 117 -0.86 -13.76 6.50
N ASN A 118 -1.13 -14.08 7.78
CA ASN A 118 -2.48 -14.44 8.20
C ASN A 118 -3.28 -13.22 8.66
N GLU A 119 -4.60 -13.40 8.79
CA GLU A 119 -5.52 -12.32 9.15
C GLU A 119 -5.16 -11.67 10.48
N ASP A 120 -4.74 -12.46 11.48
CA ASP A 120 -4.39 -11.91 12.79
C ASP A 120 -3.17 -11.01 12.73
N GLN A 121 -2.16 -11.38 11.95
CA GLN A 121 -0.97 -10.55 11.76
C GLN A 121 -1.33 -9.24 11.07
N ILE A 122 -2.17 -9.31 10.04
CA ILE A 122 -2.62 -8.14 9.29
C ILE A 122 -3.39 -7.20 10.22
N LYS A 123 -4.36 -7.72 10.95
CA LYS A 123 -5.20 -6.92 11.86
C LYS A 123 -4.37 -6.24 12.95
N LYS A 124 -3.42 -6.97 13.54
CA LYS A 124 -2.54 -6.40 14.57
C LYS A 124 -1.70 -5.27 14.02
N TYR A 125 -1.13 -5.44 12.83
CA TYR A 125 -0.33 -4.40 12.22
C TYR A 125 -1.15 -3.14 11.91
N ILE A 126 -2.34 -3.33 11.33
CA ILE A 126 -3.21 -2.20 10.96
C ILE A 126 -3.67 -1.44 12.22
N ALA A 127 -4.01 -2.14 13.29
CA ALA A 127 -4.36 -1.50 14.55
C ALA A 127 -3.20 -0.67 15.11
N TRP A 128 -2.00 -1.23 15.10
CA TRP A 128 -0.80 -0.54 15.56
C TRP A 128 -0.50 0.69 14.69
N GLN A 129 -0.59 0.55 13.37
CA GLN A 129 -0.35 1.65 12.44
C GLN A 129 -1.34 2.78 12.65
N GLY A 130 -2.61 2.45 12.87
CA GLY A 130 -3.65 3.43 13.16
C GLY A 130 -3.39 4.20 14.45
N GLN A 131 -2.90 3.53 15.48
CA GLN A 131 -2.54 4.18 16.74
C GLN A 131 -1.37 5.16 16.54
N LYS A 132 -0.40 4.80 15.71
CA LYS A 132 0.74 5.69 15.43
C LYS A 132 0.32 6.95 14.69
N ASP A 133 -0.71 6.88 13.87
CA ASP A 133 -1.23 8.04 13.14
C ASP A 133 -1.90 9.06 14.05
N MET A 134 -2.46 8.60 15.19
CA MET A 134 -3.21 9.48 16.07
C MET A 134 -2.28 10.35 16.91
N PRO A 135 -2.65 11.62 17.15
CA PRO A 135 -1.90 12.46 18.08
C PRO A 135 -1.88 11.83 19.48
N GLN A 136 -0.72 11.91 20.14
CA GLN A 136 -0.60 11.43 21.52
C GLN A 136 -1.17 12.48 22.45
N VAL A 137 -2.16 12.06 23.23
CA VAL A 137 -2.86 12.96 24.17
C VAL A 137 -1.89 13.62 25.17
N SER A 138 -0.93 12.84 25.67
CA SER A 138 0.05 13.35 26.63
C SER A 138 0.91 14.48 26.06
N THR A 139 1.21 14.45 24.76
CA THR A 139 1.99 15.51 24.12
C THR A 139 1.14 16.74 23.82
N LEU A 140 -0.17 16.62 23.89
CA LEU A 140 -1.09 17.72 23.68
C LEU A 140 -1.45 18.42 24.98
N GLY A 141 -0.95 17.95 26.11
CA GLY A 141 -1.19 18.56 27.40
C GLY A 141 -2.54 18.27 28.02
N PHE A 142 -3.17 17.21 27.62
CA PHE A 142 -4.46 16.79 28.15
C PHE A 142 -4.33 15.75 29.26
#